data_78d5f0938e29ef38e755f0b932e38269
#
_entry.id   78d5f0938e29ef38e755f0b932e38269
#
_cell.length_a   1.000
_cell.length_b   1.000
_cell.length_c   1.000
_cell.angle_alpha   90.00
_cell.angle_beta   90.00
_cell.angle_gamma   90.00
#
_symmetry.space_group_name_H-M   'P 1'
#
loop_
_entity.id
_entity.type
_entity.pdbx_description
1 polymer ?
#
loop_
_entity_poly.entity_id
_entity_poly.type
_entity_poly.pdbx_seq_one_letter_code
_entity_poly.pdbx_strand_id
1 'polypeptide(L)'
;MKNRLSWICTFLLLVGCAPESARVEYSEYDIETLQSLMQEGELSSESLTAYYLQRIESIDRGGPLLNAIIEVNPQALEIAAALDEERQASGPRGPMHGIPVVLKANIDTADQMTTTAGSLAMEGHRPAADAFHITKLREAGAVILAKANLSEWANFRSTESSSGWSSIGGQTKNPYGNGRNPCGSSSGSAVAVAASLTSVAVGTETNGSVVCPASVNGVVGIKPSLGLVSRSGIIPIAHSQDTAGPMGRTVKDAAILLTAMVAKDPADPLADSFPQSVPDYAANLSKDALKGARIGVFRGHSGAGNDVRVEQIVADTIATLESLGAEVIDPVEIDKEGMGDASRTVLYYEFKADLNAYLESSGAPLRTMTEIIAFNDEHAGTLMPFFGQERMLAAEAKGPLTDQEYLDALAASKRISQMGLNYALETHDLDALIAPTRGPAWMTDNVSGDHSSGISSSSLAAISGYASITLPAGDIHGLPIGISIIGAEFSDAKLIQFAYALEQGGYKRQPPLLP
;
A
#
# COMPACT_ATOMS: atom_id res chain seq x y z
N MET A 1 8.01 33.75 -84.82
CA MET A 1 7.42 33.87 -83.48
C MET A 1 7.17 32.43 -83.00
N LYS A 2 8.02 31.90 -82.07
CA LYS A 2 7.99 30.51 -81.63
C LYS A 2 7.64 30.49 -80.12
N ASN A 3 6.43 30.01 -79.82
CA ASN A 3 5.99 29.74 -78.45
C ASN A 3 6.73 28.54 -77.88
N ARG A 4 7.40 28.68 -76.71
CA ARG A 4 7.91 27.60 -75.89
C ARG A 4 6.94 27.40 -74.74
N LEU A 5 6.24 26.24 -74.71
CA LEU A 5 5.51 25.74 -73.55
C LEU A 5 6.52 25.09 -72.56
N SER A 6 6.58 25.65 -71.36
CA SER A 6 7.36 25.06 -70.23
C SER A 6 6.47 24.13 -69.42
N TRP A 7 6.82 22.85 -69.34
CA TRP A 7 6.14 21.86 -68.51
C TRP A 7 6.78 21.89 -67.11
N ILE A 8 5.98 22.28 -66.10
CA ILE A 8 6.36 22.18 -64.69
C ILE A 8 5.84 20.82 -64.21
N CYS A 9 6.77 19.89 -63.96
CA CYS A 9 6.47 18.66 -63.26
C CYS A 9 6.40 18.92 -61.75
N THR A 10 5.17 18.91 -61.21
CA THR A 10 4.94 18.95 -59.76
C THR A 10 5.15 17.53 -59.19
N PHE A 11 6.23 17.34 -58.46
CA PHE A 11 6.45 16.12 -57.68
C PHE A 11 5.59 16.21 -56.42
N LEU A 12 4.50 15.42 -56.33
CA LEU A 12 3.78 15.17 -55.08
C LEU A 12 4.62 14.20 -54.25
N LEU A 13 5.22 14.71 -53.17
CA LEU A 13 5.76 13.86 -52.08
C LEU A 13 4.58 13.29 -51.32
N LEU A 14 4.24 12.02 -51.57
CA LEU A 14 3.41 11.20 -50.69
C LEU A 14 4.23 10.90 -49.41
N VAL A 15 4.00 11.70 -48.37
CA VAL A 15 4.39 11.34 -47.01
C VAL A 15 3.47 10.20 -46.61
N GLY A 16 3.95 8.97 -46.73
CA GLY A 16 3.28 7.81 -46.17
C GLY A 16 3.31 7.93 -44.66
N CYS A 17 2.14 8.19 -44.05
CA CYS A 17 1.96 7.88 -42.61
C CYS A 17 2.19 6.38 -42.48
N ALA A 18 3.30 5.98 -41.85
CA ALA A 18 3.43 4.64 -41.33
C ALA A 18 2.26 4.40 -40.34
N PRO A 19 1.57 3.26 -40.41
CA PRO A 19 0.55 2.98 -39.41
C PRO A 19 1.21 3.05 -38.03
N GLU A 20 0.67 3.91 -37.15
CA GLU A 20 0.99 3.91 -35.73
C GLU A 20 0.72 2.47 -35.27
N SER A 21 1.76 1.71 -34.98
CA SER A 21 1.63 0.36 -34.42
C SER A 21 0.72 0.50 -33.21
N ALA A 22 -0.40 -0.19 -33.21
CA ALA A 22 -1.33 -0.21 -32.07
C ALA A 22 -0.48 -0.50 -30.82
N ARG A 23 -0.33 0.51 -29.95
CA ARG A 23 0.40 0.35 -28.68
C ARG A 23 -0.33 -0.72 -27.89
N VAL A 24 0.34 -1.79 -27.59
CA VAL A 24 -0.22 -2.83 -26.71
C VAL A 24 -0.39 -2.22 -25.32
N GLU A 25 -1.59 -2.32 -24.78
CA GLU A 25 -1.97 -1.73 -23.49
C GLU A 25 -1.92 -2.83 -22.41
N TYR A 26 -0.97 -2.74 -21.47
CA TYR A 26 -0.80 -3.71 -20.37
C TYR A 26 -1.36 -3.19 -19.04
N SER A 27 -2.06 -2.06 -19.05
CA SER A 27 -2.40 -1.31 -17.82
C SER A 27 -3.19 -2.11 -16.80
N GLU A 28 -4.18 -2.88 -17.23
CA GLU A 28 -5.05 -3.64 -16.32
C GLU A 28 -4.76 -5.16 -16.31
N TYR A 29 -3.65 -5.61 -16.92
CA TYR A 29 -3.30 -7.03 -16.90
C TYR A 29 -2.83 -7.45 -15.51
N ASP A 30 -3.34 -8.59 -15.04
CA ASP A 30 -2.87 -9.25 -13.83
C ASP A 30 -1.52 -9.98 -14.06
N ILE A 31 -0.88 -10.37 -12.97
CA ILE A 31 0.43 -11.05 -13.02
C ILE A 31 0.36 -12.35 -13.85
N GLU A 32 -0.73 -13.11 -13.75
CA GLU A 32 -0.85 -14.37 -14.52
C GLU A 32 -0.90 -14.11 -16.02
N THR A 33 -1.68 -13.13 -16.44
CA THR A 33 -1.75 -12.72 -17.85
C THR A 33 -0.38 -12.24 -18.34
N LEU A 34 0.31 -11.40 -17.56
CA LEU A 34 1.65 -10.93 -17.90
C LEU A 34 2.66 -12.09 -17.99
N GLN A 35 2.61 -13.04 -17.07
CA GLN A 35 3.47 -14.24 -17.11
C GLN A 35 3.17 -15.13 -18.31
N SER A 36 1.90 -15.29 -18.69
CA SER A 36 1.53 -16.06 -19.89
C SER A 36 2.09 -15.43 -21.15
N LEU A 37 1.95 -14.11 -21.32
CA LEU A 37 2.52 -13.38 -22.46
C LEU A 37 4.05 -13.48 -22.50
N MET A 38 4.71 -13.44 -21.34
CA MET A 38 6.17 -13.63 -21.26
C MET A 38 6.58 -15.07 -21.62
N GLN A 39 5.78 -16.07 -21.23
CA GLN A 39 6.03 -17.47 -21.57
C GLN A 39 5.82 -17.75 -23.07
N GLU A 40 4.88 -17.04 -23.70
CA GLU A 40 4.59 -17.15 -25.14
C GLU A 40 5.57 -16.32 -25.98
N GLY A 41 6.43 -15.50 -25.35
CA GLY A 41 7.37 -14.61 -26.01
C GLY A 41 6.74 -13.37 -26.65
N GLU A 42 5.50 -13.07 -26.29
CA GLU A 42 4.77 -11.87 -26.76
C GLU A 42 5.10 -10.64 -25.93
N LEU A 43 5.64 -10.81 -24.73
CA LEU A 43 6.07 -9.77 -23.80
C LEU A 43 7.46 -10.11 -23.24
N SER A 44 8.29 -9.11 -22.98
CA SER A 44 9.52 -9.25 -22.19
C SER A 44 9.40 -8.42 -20.90
N SER A 45 10.17 -8.77 -19.88
CA SER A 45 10.29 -7.99 -18.65
C SER A 45 10.81 -6.58 -18.94
N GLU A 46 11.78 -6.46 -19.87
CA GLU A 46 12.32 -5.18 -20.32
C GLU A 46 11.22 -4.31 -20.95
N SER A 47 10.40 -4.85 -21.88
CA SER A 47 9.33 -4.10 -22.53
C SER A 47 8.20 -3.72 -21.57
N LEU A 48 7.84 -4.58 -20.61
CA LEU A 48 6.88 -4.26 -19.54
C LEU A 48 7.41 -3.15 -18.63
N THR A 49 8.69 -3.22 -18.25
CA THR A 49 9.35 -2.18 -17.45
C THR A 49 9.36 -0.84 -18.18
N ALA A 50 9.74 -0.84 -19.47
CA ALA A 50 9.72 0.36 -20.31
C ALA A 50 8.30 0.95 -20.44
N TYR A 51 7.28 0.11 -20.57
CA TYR A 51 5.89 0.52 -20.59
C TYR A 51 5.49 1.28 -19.32
N TYR A 52 5.79 0.75 -18.13
CA TYR A 52 5.47 1.44 -16.88
C TYR A 52 6.30 2.71 -16.67
N LEU A 53 7.58 2.73 -17.06
CA LEU A 53 8.40 3.96 -17.04
C LEU A 53 7.78 5.05 -17.92
N GLN A 54 7.28 4.71 -19.11
CA GLN A 54 6.59 5.65 -19.98
C GLN A 54 5.30 6.18 -19.33
N ARG A 55 4.51 5.33 -18.65
CA ARG A 55 3.32 5.77 -17.92
C ARG A 55 3.65 6.69 -16.76
N ILE A 56 4.73 6.42 -16.01
CA ILE A 56 5.22 7.33 -14.98
C ILE A 56 5.49 8.72 -15.57
N GLU A 57 6.19 8.80 -16.70
CA GLU A 57 6.47 10.10 -17.34
C GLU A 57 5.22 10.80 -17.83
N SER A 58 4.27 10.08 -18.44
CA SER A 58 3.10 10.68 -19.09
C SER A 58 1.93 10.97 -18.13
N ILE A 59 1.78 10.24 -17.03
CA ILE A 59 0.62 10.30 -16.14
C ILE A 59 1.01 10.82 -14.75
N ASP A 60 2.13 10.36 -14.22
CA ASP A 60 2.57 10.71 -12.87
C ASP A 60 3.32 12.06 -12.84
N ARG A 61 4.27 12.25 -13.75
CA ARG A 61 5.09 13.48 -13.89
C ARG A 61 4.54 14.46 -14.92
N GLY A 62 3.74 13.98 -15.87
CA GLY A 62 3.03 14.74 -16.89
C GLY A 62 1.52 14.61 -16.75
N GLY A 63 0.74 15.17 -17.71
CA GLY A 63 -0.71 15.04 -17.75
C GLY A 63 -1.41 15.33 -16.42
N PRO A 64 -2.04 14.32 -15.78
CA PRO A 64 -2.71 14.47 -14.49
C PRO A 64 -1.82 14.91 -13.34
N LEU A 65 -0.50 14.68 -13.40
CA LEU A 65 0.47 15.01 -12.35
C LEU A 65 0.08 14.37 -11.02
N LEU A 66 0.05 13.03 -10.97
CA LEU A 66 -0.40 12.30 -9.79
C LEU A 66 0.58 12.37 -8.62
N ASN A 67 1.87 12.59 -8.88
CA ASN A 67 2.95 12.67 -7.89
C ASN A 67 3.01 11.43 -6.97
N ALA A 68 2.76 10.26 -7.53
CA ALA A 68 2.83 9.00 -6.80
C ALA A 68 4.25 8.47 -6.66
N ILE A 69 5.16 8.87 -7.56
CA ILE A 69 6.54 8.38 -7.63
C ILE A 69 7.52 9.49 -7.28
N ILE A 70 8.36 9.27 -6.27
CA ILE A 70 9.45 10.17 -5.90
C ILE A 70 10.67 9.93 -6.78
N GLU A 71 11.09 8.66 -6.92
CA GLU A 71 12.34 8.30 -7.57
C GLU A 71 12.16 7.01 -8.38
N VAL A 72 12.71 6.97 -9.58
CA VAL A 72 12.73 5.79 -10.45
C VAL A 72 14.09 5.11 -10.33
N ASN A 73 14.10 3.80 -10.30
CA ASN A 73 15.35 3.02 -10.29
C ASN A 73 16.06 3.17 -11.66
N PRO A 74 17.24 3.79 -11.69
CA PRO A 74 17.97 4.00 -12.96
C PRO A 74 18.44 2.70 -13.60
N GLN A 75 18.49 1.60 -12.85
CA GLN A 75 18.91 0.28 -13.31
C GLN A 75 17.72 -0.65 -13.67
N ALA A 76 16.46 -0.16 -13.60
CA ALA A 76 15.29 -1.02 -13.78
C ALA A 76 15.27 -1.76 -15.12
N LEU A 77 15.63 -1.10 -16.23
CA LEU A 77 15.67 -1.71 -17.56
C LEU A 77 16.80 -2.76 -17.67
N GLU A 78 17.97 -2.45 -17.13
CA GLU A 78 19.12 -3.39 -17.12
C GLU A 78 18.77 -4.67 -16.33
N ILE A 79 18.15 -4.51 -15.16
CA ILE A 79 17.69 -5.64 -14.34
C ILE A 79 16.63 -6.46 -15.08
N ALA A 80 15.67 -5.79 -15.73
CA ALA A 80 14.62 -6.46 -16.48
C ALA A 80 15.18 -7.27 -17.67
N ALA A 81 16.11 -6.69 -18.44
CA ALA A 81 16.78 -7.38 -19.54
C ALA A 81 17.56 -8.62 -19.05
N ALA A 82 18.29 -8.51 -17.94
CA ALA A 82 19.00 -9.66 -17.36
C ALA A 82 18.04 -10.78 -16.91
N LEU A 83 16.85 -10.44 -16.40
CA LEU A 83 15.82 -11.42 -16.06
C LEU A 83 15.20 -12.09 -17.31
N ASP A 84 15.08 -11.37 -18.42
CA ASP A 84 14.66 -11.97 -19.69
C ASP A 84 15.70 -12.99 -20.21
N GLU A 85 17.00 -12.67 -20.11
CA GLU A 85 18.08 -13.62 -20.44
C GLU A 85 18.04 -14.86 -19.53
N GLU A 86 17.84 -14.66 -18.22
CA GLU A 86 17.70 -15.76 -17.26
C GLU A 86 16.48 -16.64 -17.56
N ARG A 87 15.33 -16.03 -17.88
CA ARG A 87 14.11 -16.76 -18.29
C ARG A 87 14.36 -17.64 -19.50
N GLN A 88 15.10 -17.16 -20.49
CA GLN A 88 15.44 -17.93 -21.69
C GLN A 88 16.40 -19.08 -21.37
N ALA A 89 17.37 -18.88 -20.48
CA ALA A 89 18.41 -19.86 -20.15
C ALA A 89 17.93 -20.94 -19.15
N SER A 90 17.14 -20.57 -18.15
CA SER A 90 16.84 -21.41 -16.98
C SER A 90 15.35 -21.49 -16.63
N GLY A 91 14.49 -20.76 -17.32
CA GLY A 91 13.08 -20.57 -16.95
C GLY A 91 12.89 -19.52 -15.86
N PRO A 92 11.62 -19.15 -15.57
CA PRO A 92 11.32 -18.17 -14.53
C PRO A 92 11.52 -18.73 -13.13
N ARG A 93 11.94 -17.89 -12.18
CA ARG A 93 12.08 -18.24 -10.74
C ARG A 93 10.72 -18.49 -10.05
N GLY A 94 9.65 -17.90 -10.59
CA GLY A 94 8.30 -17.97 -10.05
C GLY A 94 7.41 -16.84 -10.60
N PRO A 95 6.20 -16.64 -10.02
CA PRO A 95 5.24 -15.66 -10.55
C PRO A 95 5.74 -14.21 -10.53
N MET A 96 6.67 -13.85 -9.65
CA MET A 96 7.23 -12.49 -9.59
C MET A 96 8.39 -12.25 -10.56
N HIS A 97 8.89 -13.28 -11.27
CA HIS A 97 10.04 -13.13 -12.15
C HIS A 97 9.76 -12.16 -13.30
N GLY A 98 10.48 -11.06 -13.36
CA GLY A 98 10.35 -10.02 -14.37
C GLY A 98 9.18 -9.04 -14.14
N ILE A 99 8.49 -9.12 -13.00
CA ILE A 99 7.35 -8.24 -12.68
C ILE A 99 7.84 -6.98 -11.97
N PRO A 100 7.51 -5.78 -12.49
CA PRO A 100 7.83 -4.50 -11.85
C PRO A 100 7.04 -4.26 -10.56
N VAL A 101 7.75 -3.82 -9.51
CA VAL A 101 7.21 -3.51 -8.17
C VAL A 101 7.64 -2.11 -7.75
N VAL A 102 6.69 -1.31 -7.26
CA VAL A 102 6.94 0.00 -6.63
C VAL A 102 6.96 -0.15 -5.11
N LEU A 103 7.93 0.49 -4.46
CA LEU A 103 8.13 0.42 -3.01
C LEU A 103 7.88 1.78 -2.36
N LYS A 104 7.17 1.82 -1.24
CA LYS A 104 7.06 3.03 -0.43
C LYS A 104 8.44 3.54 -0.02
N ALA A 105 8.67 4.86 -0.07
CA ALA A 105 10.00 5.44 0.14
C ALA A 105 10.51 5.43 1.59
N ASN A 106 9.88 4.67 2.48
CA ASN A 106 10.40 4.33 3.81
C ASN A 106 10.94 2.89 3.91
N ILE A 107 11.05 2.17 2.79
CA ILE A 107 11.56 0.79 2.69
C ILE A 107 12.95 0.84 2.08
N ASP A 108 13.93 0.25 2.75
CA ASP A 108 15.34 0.26 2.34
C ASP A 108 15.59 -0.57 1.08
N THR A 109 16.44 -0.02 0.19
CA THR A 109 16.98 -0.74 -0.97
C THR A 109 18.47 -0.45 -1.13
N ALA A 110 19.26 -1.50 -1.30
CA ALA A 110 20.71 -1.41 -1.54
C ALA A 110 21.00 -1.22 -3.03
N ASP A 111 20.50 -0.11 -3.58
CA ASP A 111 20.69 0.30 -4.97
C ASP A 111 20.96 1.81 -5.06
N GLN A 112 20.75 2.41 -6.23
CA GLN A 112 21.01 3.84 -6.41
C GLN A 112 19.87 4.74 -5.92
N MET A 113 18.72 4.17 -5.52
CA MET A 113 17.61 4.95 -4.99
C MET A 113 17.80 5.31 -3.52
N THR A 114 17.09 6.35 -3.09
CA THR A 114 17.12 6.83 -1.72
C THR A 114 15.96 6.27 -0.88
N THR A 115 16.15 6.22 0.45
CA THR A 115 15.10 5.88 1.42
C THR A 115 14.95 7.06 2.38
N THR A 116 13.86 7.83 2.20
CA THR A 116 13.76 9.17 2.79
C THR A 116 12.56 9.37 3.71
N ALA A 117 11.63 8.40 3.77
CA ALA A 117 10.30 8.63 4.37
C ALA A 117 9.60 9.91 3.85
N GLY A 118 9.96 10.37 2.64
CA GLY A 118 9.45 11.58 2.02
C GLY A 118 10.05 12.89 2.57
N SER A 119 10.99 12.84 3.51
CA SER A 119 11.54 14.01 4.20
C SER A 119 12.87 14.48 3.62
N LEU A 120 12.99 15.78 3.38
CA LEU A 120 14.28 16.43 3.02
C LEU A 120 15.35 16.26 4.12
N ALA A 121 14.96 16.01 5.36
CA ALA A 121 15.90 15.67 6.44
C ALA A 121 16.68 14.36 6.17
N MET A 122 16.16 13.52 5.27
CA MET A 122 16.78 12.26 4.83
C MET A 122 17.26 12.31 3.37
N GLU A 123 17.36 13.50 2.78
CA GLU A 123 17.79 13.64 1.39
C GLU A 123 19.15 13.00 1.15
N GLY A 124 19.26 12.20 0.08
CA GLY A 124 20.49 11.51 -0.29
C GLY A 124 20.80 10.25 0.54
N HIS A 125 19.99 9.89 1.52
CA HIS A 125 20.19 8.65 2.29
C HIS A 125 20.00 7.42 1.41
N ARG A 126 21.07 6.62 1.26
CA ARG A 126 21.11 5.34 0.54
C ARG A 126 21.51 4.24 1.52
N PRO A 127 20.59 3.35 1.89
CA PRO A 127 20.88 2.22 2.76
C PRO A 127 21.94 1.29 2.17
N ALA A 128 22.79 0.73 3.03
CA ALA A 128 23.82 -0.23 2.61
C ALA A 128 23.27 -1.64 2.35
N ALA A 129 22.05 -1.93 2.80
CA ALA A 129 21.38 -3.22 2.64
C ALA A 129 19.92 -3.03 2.25
N ASP A 130 19.37 -4.01 1.53
CA ASP A 130 17.93 -4.10 1.29
C ASP A 130 17.20 -4.38 2.61
N ALA A 131 15.96 -3.92 2.73
CA ALA A 131 15.04 -4.48 3.70
C ALA A 131 14.88 -5.98 3.45
N PHE A 132 14.70 -6.78 4.51
CA PHE A 132 14.71 -8.24 4.38
C PHE A 132 13.70 -8.76 3.34
N HIS A 133 12.46 -8.26 3.36
CA HIS A 133 11.44 -8.63 2.38
C HIS A 133 11.76 -8.17 0.95
N ILE A 134 12.59 -7.13 0.76
CA ILE A 134 13.06 -6.71 -0.58
C ILE A 134 14.13 -7.67 -1.12
N THR A 135 15.01 -8.16 -0.24
CA THR A 135 15.90 -9.27 -0.61
C THR A 135 15.11 -10.45 -1.15
N LYS A 136 13.98 -10.82 -0.50
CA LYS A 136 13.11 -11.92 -0.96
C LYS A 136 12.45 -11.61 -2.31
N LEU A 137 12.01 -10.39 -2.54
CA LEU A 137 11.47 -9.97 -3.84
C LEU A 137 12.51 -10.07 -4.96
N ARG A 138 13.76 -9.64 -4.70
CA ARG A 138 14.85 -9.80 -5.68
C ARG A 138 15.18 -11.27 -5.92
N GLU A 139 15.19 -12.10 -4.88
CA GLU A 139 15.34 -13.57 -5.00
C GLU A 139 14.24 -14.20 -5.86
N ALA A 140 13.00 -13.69 -5.75
CA ALA A 140 11.88 -14.11 -6.59
C ALA A 140 11.92 -13.55 -8.03
N GLY A 141 12.91 -12.72 -8.36
CA GLY A 141 13.09 -12.12 -9.69
C GLY A 141 12.23 -10.89 -9.95
N ALA A 142 11.74 -10.19 -8.94
CA ALA A 142 11.01 -8.95 -9.11
C ALA A 142 11.93 -7.81 -9.57
N VAL A 143 11.43 -6.93 -10.43
CA VAL A 143 12.11 -5.69 -10.83
C VAL A 143 11.70 -4.57 -9.89
N ILE A 144 12.60 -4.10 -9.03
CA ILE A 144 12.33 -2.93 -8.20
C ILE A 144 12.35 -1.69 -9.08
N LEU A 145 11.14 -1.16 -9.37
CA LEU A 145 10.93 -0.13 -10.39
C LEU A 145 11.18 1.29 -9.87
N ALA A 146 10.67 1.59 -8.66
CA ALA A 146 10.64 2.97 -8.17
C ALA A 146 10.35 3.04 -6.66
N LYS A 147 10.60 4.23 -6.08
CA LYS A 147 10.14 4.63 -4.75
C LYS A 147 8.88 5.48 -4.86
N ALA A 148 7.82 5.06 -4.16
CA ALA A 148 6.55 5.76 -4.10
C ALA A 148 6.57 6.88 -3.07
N ASN A 149 5.89 7.98 -3.39
CA ASN A 149 5.59 9.04 -2.45
C ASN A 149 4.68 8.53 -1.30
N LEU A 150 4.70 9.23 -0.19
CA LEU A 150 3.98 8.87 1.02
C LEU A 150 3.60 10.13 1.81
N SER A 151 2.70 10.01 2.78
CA SER A 151 2.59 11.03 3.81
C SER A 151 3.90 11.05 4.59
N GLU A 152 4.55 12.21 4.67
CA GLU A 152 5.88 12.36 5.27
C GLU A 152 5.97 11.72 6.66
N TRP A 153 7.07 10.97 6.93
CA TRP A 153 7.25 10.18 8.16
C TRP A 153 6.07 9.24 8.45
N ALA A 154 5.53 8.61 7.41
CA ALA A 154 4.38 7.73 7.48
C ALA A 154 3.14 8.35 8.18
N ASN A 155 2.96 9.67 8.01
CA ASN A 155 1.88 10.48 8.63
C ASN A 155 2.06 10.68 10.15
N PHE A 156 3.29 10.54 10.67
CA PHE A 156 3.55 10.66 12.10
C PHE A 156 4.41 11.89 12.47
N ARG A 157 4.46 12.92 11.58
CA ARG A 157 5.13 14.20 11.85
C ARG A 157 4.23 15.19 12.61
N SER A 158 3.00 15.42 12.14
CA SER A 158 2.08 16.45 12.65
C SER A 158 0.70 15.88 12.95
N THR A 159 -0.06 16.54 13.84
CA THR A 159 -1.47 16.29 14.06
C THR A 159 -2.34 16.81 12.91
N GLU A 160 -1.84 17.80 12.16
CA GLU A 160 -2.52 18.48 11.05
C GLU A 160 -2.03 18.03 9.68
N SER A 161 -1.35 16.86 9.60
CA SER A 161 -0.83 16.33 8.34
C SER A 161 -1.92 16.14 7.31
N SER A 162 -1.67 16.57 6.07
CA SER A 162 -2.45 16.17 4.91
C SER A 162 -1.87 14.88 4.33
N SER A 163 -2.69 13.83 4.25
CA SER A 163 -2.25 12.53 3.71
C SER A 163 -1.80 12.65 2.26
N GLY A 164 -0.68 11.98 1.95
CA GLY A 164 -0.07 11.99 0.63
C GLY A 164 0.84 13.18 0.34
N TRP A 165 1.05 14.09 1.30
CA TRP A 165 2.03 15.16 1.15
C TRP A 165 3.38 14.78 1.77
N SER A 166 4.44 15.12 1.08
CA SER A 166 5.82 15.03 1.58
C SER A 166 6.67 16.21 1.09
N SER A 167 7.70 16.59 1.84
CA SER A 167 8.59 17.70 1.46
C SER A 167 9.43 17.39 0.22
N ILE A 168 9.70 16.12 -0.08
CA ILE A 168 10.40 15.69 -1.30
C ILE A 168 9.44 15.56 -2.49
N GLY A 169 8.30 14.87 -2.31
CA GLY A 169 7.42 14.48 -3.41
C GLY A 169 6.24 15.44 -3.65
N GLY A 170 6.00 16.42 -2.77
CA GLY A 170 4.78 17.22 -2.80
C GLY A 170 3.53 16.39 -2.53
N GLN A 171 2.37 16.82 -3.04
CA GLN A 171 1.09 16.16 -2.81
C GLN A 171 0.80 15.08 -3.86
N THR A 172 0.68 13.83 -3.43
CA THR A 172 0.10 12.75 -4.23
C THR A 172 -1.41 12.97 -4.40
N LYS A 173 -1.92 12.77 -5.62
CA LYS A 173 -3.32 12.98 -5.97
C LYS A 173 -4.05 11.67 -6.17
N ASN A 174 -5.32 11.63 -5.76
CA ASN A 174 -6.19 10.48 -6.03
C ASN A 174 -6.58 10.44 -7.52
N PRO A 175 -6.40 9.32 -8.24
CA PRO A 175 -6.67 9.22 -9.68
C PRO A 175 -8.16 9.20 -10.03
N TYR A 176 -9.07 9.01 -9.06
CA TYR A 176 -10.51 8.97 -9.27
C TYR A 176 -11.21 10.33 -9.16
N GLY A 177 -10.54 11.37 -8.68
CA GLY A 177 -11.17 12.66 -8.54
C GLY A 177 -10.19 13.80 -8.35
N ASN A 178 -10.38 14.89 -9.12
CA ASN A 178 -9.54 16.07 -8.99
C ASN A 178 -9.67 16.68 -7.60
N GLY A 179 -8.55 16.91 -6.93
CA GLY A 179 -8.49 17.46 -5.58
C GLY A 179 -8.87 16.47 -4.47
N ARG A 180 -9.16 15.20 -4.79
CA ARG A 180 -9.43 14.19 -3.78
C ARG A 180 -8.14 13.67 -3.15
N ASN A 181 -8.21 13.40 -1.85
CA ASN A 181 -7.09 12.89 -1.09
C ASN A 181 -6.90 11.38 -1.36
N PRO A 182 -5.66 10.89 -1.59
CA PRO A 182 -5.39 9.47 -1.81
C PRO A 182 -5.38 8.64 -0.52
N CYS A 183 -5.68 9.22 0.65
CA CYS A 183 -5.35 8.69 1.97
C CYS A 183 -3.84 8.43 2.13
N GLY A 184 -3.43 7.85 3.23
CA GLY A 184 -2.02 7.56 3.52
C GLY A 184 -1.88 6.57 4.69
N SER A 185 -0.66 6.29 5.02
CA SER A 185 0.56 6.95 4.53
C SER A 185 1.14 6.34 3.24
N SER A 186 0.71 5.16 2.77
CA SER A 186 1.20 4.53 1.52
C SER A 186 0.47 5.08 0.28
N SER A 187 0.36 6.41 0.19
CA SER A 187 -0.42 7.14 -0.82
C SER A 187 0.04 6.82 -2.23
N GLY A 188 1.33 7.01 -2.50
CA GLY A 188 1.91 6.76 -3.82
C GLY A 188 1.88 5.29 -4.21
N SER A 189 2.05 4.34 -3.26
CA SER A 189 1.95 2.90 -3.55
C SER A 189 0.56 2.53 -4.08
N ALA A 190 -0.51 2.99 -3.41
CA ALA A 190 -1.88 2.72 -3.85
C ALA A 190 -2.21 3.43 -5.17
N VAL A 191 -1.82 4.69 -5.33
CA VAL A 191 -2.03 5.46 -6.57
C VAL A 191 -1.26 4.85 -7.75
N ALA A 192 -0.03 4.38 -7.53
CA ALA A 192 0.76 3.73 -8.58
C ALA A 192 0.08 2.47 -9.12
N VAL A 193 -0.48 1.63 -8.24
CA VAL A 193 -1.26 0.44 -8.65
C VAL A 193 -2.56 0.86 -9.33
N ALA A 194 -3.29 1.82 -8.75
CA ALA A 194 -4.57 2.30 -9.26
C ALA A 194 -4.48 2.92 -10.65
N ALA A 195 -3.41 3.70 -10.91
CA ALA A 195 -3.16 4.36 -12.19
C ALA A 195 -2.34 3.51 -13.17
N SER A 196 -2.08 2.23 -12.84
CA SER A 196 -1.28 1.31 -13.65
C SER A 196 0.10 1.88 -14.01
N LEU A 197 0.79 2.45 -13.00
CA LEU A 197 2.21 2.85 -13.10
C LEU A 197 3.14 1.67 -12.73
N THR A 198 2.56 0.59 -12.28
CA THR A 198 3.21 -0.67 -11.92
C THR A 198 2.17 -1.80 -11.89
N SER A 199 2.64 -3.05 -11.83
CA SER A 199 1.76 -4.21 -11.62
C SER A 199 1.24 -4.26 -10.19
N VAL A 200 2.16 -4.16 -9.21
CA VAL A 200 1.91 -4.25 -7.77
C VAL A 200 2.83 -3.30 -7.01
N ALA A 201 2.50 -3.00 -5.75
CA ALA A 201 3.32 -2.15 -4.91
C ALA A 201 3.38 -2.66 -3.46
N VAL A 202 4.44 -2.28 -2.74
CA VAL A 202 4.57 -2.52 -1.31
C VAL A 202 4.35 -1.20 -0.56
N GLY A 203 3.42 -1.22 0.40
CA GLY A 203 3.23 -0.17 1.39
C GLY A 203 3.71 -0.60 2.76
N THR A 204 3.56 0.28 3.76
CA THR A 204 3.74 -0.04 5.17
C THR A 204 2.55 0.46 5.98
N GLU A 205 2.20 -0.27 7.01
CA GLU A 205 1.11 0.10 7.90
C GLU A 205 1.50 -0.01 9.36
N THR A 206 1.22 1.06 10.11
CA THR A 206 1.15 1.06 11.56
C THR A 206 -0.31 1.01 11.99
N ASN A 207 -1.20 1.83 11.36
CA ASN A 207 -2.64 1.79 11.56
C ASN A 207 -3.36 2.41 10.35
N GLY A 208 -3.87 1.58 9.46
CA GLY A 208 -4.63 1.99 8.28
C GLY A 208 -3.79 2.38 7.06
N SER A 209 -2.46 2.41 7.17
CA SER A 209 -1.60 3.01 6.13
C SER A 209 -1.39 2.14 4.87
N VAL A 210 -1.90 0.92 4.81
CA VAL A 210 -2.07 0.07 3.62
C VAL A 210 -3.54 0.05 3.22
N VAL A 211 -4.42 -0.32 4.17
CA VAL A 211 -5.82 -0.57 3.85
C VAL A 211 -6.59 0.69 3.48
N CYS A 212 -6.30 1.86 4.11
CA CYS A 212 -6.99 3.11 3.76
C CYS A 212 -6.64 3.60 2.35
N PRO A 213 -5.36 3.81 1.98
CA PRO A 213 -5.03 4.22 0.61
C PRO A 213 -5.47 3.17 -0.42
N ALA A 214 -5.41 1.86 -0.13
CA ALA A 214 -5.94 0.85 -1.02
C ALA A 214 -7.45 1.02 -1.25
N SER A 215 -8.24 1.22 -0.19
CA SER A 215 -9.68 1.41 -0.27
C SER A 215 -10.08 2.61 -1.13
N VAL A 216 -9.53 3.80 -0.85
CA VAL A 216 -9.96 5.03 -1.55
C VAL A 216 -9.36 5.17 -2.95
N ASN A 217 -8.41 4.32 -3.33
CA ASN A 217 -7.86 4.24 -4.68
C ASN A 217 -8.32 2.98 -5.42
N GLY A 218 -9.32 2.26 -4.90
CA GLY A 218 -9.96 1.16 -5.60
C GLY A 218 -9.04 0.00 -5.94
N VAL A 219 -8.13 -0.36 -5.03
CA VAL A 219 -7.21 -1.49 -5.15
C VAL A 219 -7.29 -2.41 -3.94
N VAL A 220 -6.76 -3.61 -4.07
CA VAL A 220 -6.63 -4.56 -2.96
C VAL A 220 -5.39 -4.19 -2.13
N GLY A 221 -5.54 -4.23 -0.80
CA GLY A 221 -4.43 -4.04 0.13
C GLY A 221 -4.50 -5.08 1.25
N ILE A 222 -3.38 -5.72 1.54
CA ILE A 222 -3.28 -6.70 2.65
C ILE A 222 -2.40 -6.10 3.73
N LYS A 223 -2.93 -5.97 4.94
CA LYS A 223 -2.15 -5.80 6.16
C LYS A 223 -1.92 -7.20 6.76
N PRO A 224 -0.74 -7.78 6.60
CA PRO A 224 -0.47 -9.10 7.15
C PRO A 224 -0.52 -9.11 8.68
N SER A 225 -0.64 -10.30 9.26
CA SER A 225 -0.39 -10.51 10.68
C SER A 225 0.99 -10.01 11.06
N LEU A 226 1.10 -9.36 12.22
CA LEU A 226 2.36 -8.81 12.70
C LEU A 226 3.40 -9.93 12.87
N GLY A 227 4.61 -9.71 12.35
CA GLY A 227 5.69 -10.71 12.35
C GLY A 227 5.66 -11.68 11.15
N LEU A 228 4.63 -11.63 10.28
CA LEU A 228 4.61 -12.46 9.07
C LEU A 228 5.56 -11.91 7.98
N VAL A 229 5.63 -10.60 7.84
CA VAL A 229 6.61 -9.90 6.99
C VAL A 229 7.59 -9.16 7.90
N SER A 230 8.89 -9.37 7.66
CA SER A 230 9.95 -8.71 8.44
C SER A 230 9.89 -7.19 8.32
N ARG A 231 10.19 -6.52 9.44
CA ARG A 231 10.29 -5.05 9.55
C ARG A 231 11.72 -4.54 9.41
N SER A 232 12.72 -5.45 9.31
CA SER A 232 14.12 -5.06 9.13
C SER A 232 14.31 -4.25 7.85
N GLY A 233 14.89 -3.06 7.97
CA GLY A 233 15.11 -2.13 6.85
C GLY A 233 13.85 -1.32 6.47
N ILE A 234 12.93 -1.09 7.41
CA ILE A 234 11.83 -0.14 7.26
C ILE A 234 12.05 1.02 8.24
N ILE A 235 11.96 2.27 7.77
CA ILE A 235 11.92 3.43 8.67
C ILE A 235 10.65 3.32 9.52
N PRO A 236 10.77 3.19 10.86
CA PRO A 236 9.68 2.77 11.72
C PRO A 236 8.79 3.94 12.19
N ILE A 237 7.60 3.58 12.67
CA ILE A 237 6.84 4.35 13.66
C ILE A 237 6.86 3.57 14.99
N ALA A 238 6.44 2.29 14.98
CA ALA A 238 6.22 1.55 16.21
C ALA A 238 6.37 0.04 15.98
N HIS A 239 7.35 -0.58 16.64
CA HIS A 239 7.62 -2.01 16.51
C HIS A 239 6.46 -2.92 16.97
N SER A 240 5.55 -2.40 17.79
CA SER A 240 4.39 -3.18 18.24
C SER A 240 3.26 -3.28 17.21
N GLN A 241 3.28 -2.48 16.12
CA GLN A 241 2.20 -2.41 15.13
C GLN A 241 2.70 -2.43 13.66
N ASP A 242 3.93 -2.00 13.37
CA ASP A 242 4.42 -1.83 12.00
C ASP A 242 4.51 -3.14 11.22
N THR A 243 4.06 -3.12 9.97
CA THR A 243 4.25 -4.20 8.99
C THR A 243 4.36 -3.63 7.57
N ALA A 244 5.04 -4.33 6.67
CA ALA A 244 4.89 -4.09 5.23
C ALA A 244 3.68 -4.87 4.71
N GLY A 245 3.01 -4.34 3.68
CA GLY A 245 1.86 -4.99 3.09
C GLY A 245 1.77 -4.77 1.57
N PRO A 246 1.38 -5.82 0.82
CA PRO A 246 1.21 -5.76 -0.62
C PRO A 246 -0.07 -5.03 -1.01
N MET A 247 0.00 -4.37 -2.17
CA MET A 247 -1.13 -3.77 -2.88
C MET A 247 -1.15 -4.29 -4.32
N GLY A 248 -2.32 -4.68 -4.80
CA GLY A 248 -2.52 -5.20 -6.16
C GLY A 248 -3.85 -4.75 -6.74
N ARG A 249 -4.03 -4.94 -8.05
CA ARG A 249 -5.33 -4.70 -8.70
C ARG A 249 -6.33 -5.81 -8.41
N THR A 250 -5.83 -7.03 -8.19
CA THR A 250 -6.62 -8.20 -7.84
C THR A 250 -6.17 -8.80 -6.50
N VAL A 251 -7.04 -9.56 -5.86
CA VAL A 251 -6.69 -10.32 -4.65
C VAL A 251 -5.53 -11.28 -4.94
N LYS A 252 -5.53 -11.90 -6.12
CA LYS A 252 -4.48 -12.84 -6.51
C LYS A 252 -3.13 -12.17 -6.70
N ASP A 253 -3.06 -10.98 -7.32
CA ASP A 253 -1.82 -10.22 -7.46
C ASP A 253 -1.22 -9.85 -6.10
N ALA A 254 -2.07 -9.37 -5.18
CA ALA A 254 -1.64 -9.04 -3.83
C ALA A 254 -1.14 -10.28 -3.06
N ALA A 255 -1.80 -11.43 -3.25
CA ALA A 255 -1.40 -12.71 -2.65
C ALA A 255 -0.08 -13.26 -3.22
N ILE A 256 0.15 -13.14 -4.54
CA ILE A 256 1.43 -13.47 -5.18
C ILE A 256 2.56 -12.62 -4.58
N LEU A 257 2.34 -11.31 -4.46
CA LEU A 257 3.33 -10.41 -3.88
C LEU A 257 3.58 -10.75 -2.40
N LEU A 258 2.54 -11.03 -1.61
CA LEU A 258 2.69 -11.45 -0.21
C LEU A 258 3.54 -12.73 -0.09
N THR A 259 3.24 -13.75 -0.91
CA THR A 259 3.99 -15.01 -0.92
C THR A 259 5.49 -14.77 -1.15
N ALA A 260 5.83 -13.85 -2.05
CA ALA A 260 7.22 -13.52 -2.33
C ALA A 260 7.92 -12.69 -1.23
N MET A 261 7.15 -12.02 -0.35
CA MET A 261 7.69 -11.19 0.74
C MET A 261 7.89 -11.98 2.04
N VAL A 262 7.13 -13.07 2.24
CA VAL A 262 7.06 -13.78 3.52
C VAL A 262 8.23 -14.74 3.70
N ALA A 263 9.04 -14.50 4.73
CA ALA A 263 10.07 -15.43 5.20
C ALA A 263 10.45 -15.10 6.65
N LYS A 264 10.92 -16.10 7.39
CA LYS A 264 11.45 -15.90 8.75
C LYS A 264 12.75 -15.08 8.67
N ASP A 265 12.77 -13.92 9.31
CA ASP A 265 13.96 -13.10 9.47
C ASP A 265 14.52 -13.29 10.90
N PRO A 266 15.69 -13.88 11.08
CA PRO A 266 16.29 -14.04 12.41
C PRO A 266 16.63 -12.71 13.10
N ALA A 267 16.73 -11.61 12.35
CA ALA A 267 17.03 -10.29 12.89
C ALA A 267 15.79 -9.53 13.37
N ASP A 268 14.58 -9.94 12.92
CA ASP A 268 13.34 -9.33 13.43
C ASP A 268 13.04 -9.84 14.85
N PRO A 269 12.77 -8.94 15.83
CA PRO A 269 12.42 -9.34 17.20
C PRO A 269 11.21 -10.29 17.30
N LEU A 270 10.37 -10.37 16.27
CA LEU A 270 9.24 -11.30 16.21
C LEU A 270 9.56 -12.62 15.50
N ALA A 271 10.82 -12.91 15.21
CA ALA A 271 11.24 -14.15 14.54
C ALA A 271 10.73 -15.43 15.23
N ASP A 272 10.61 -15.42 16.57
CA ASP A 272 10.13 -16.57 17.33
C ASP A 272 8.61 -16.78 17.22
N SER A 273 7.87 -15.73 16.87
CA SER A 273 6.42 -15.80 16.61
C SER A 273 6.09 -16.20 15.16
N PHE A 274 7.11 -16.27 14.29
CA PHE A 274 6.90 -16.63 12.89
C PHE A 274 6.34 -18.04 12.77
N PRO A 275 5.25 -18.27 11.97
CA PRO A 275 4.64 -19.58 11.82
C PRO A 275 5.64 -20.65 11.36
N GLN A 276 5.52 -21.88 11.88
CA GLN A 276 6.40 -23.00 11.49
C GLN A 276 6.31 -23.32 9.99
N SER A 277 5.18 -23.04 9.36
CA SER A 277 4.97 -23.16 7.92
C SER A 277 4.06 -22.03 7.45
N VAL A 278 4.37 -21.51 6.28
CA VAL A 278 3.51 -20.53 5.58
C VAL A 278 3.10 -21.12 4.24
N PRO A 279 1.83 -20.95 3.83
CA PRO A 279 1.39 -21.43 2.53
C PRO A 279 1.89 -20.52 1.40
N ASP A 280 1.79 -20.99 0.18
CA ASP A 280 1.68 -20.09 -0.97
C ASP A 280 0.27 -19.46 -0.94
N TYR A 281 0.19 -18.17 -0.63
CA TYR A 281 -1.06 -17.44 -0.45
C TYR A 281 -1.87 -17.30 -1.74
N ALA A 282 -1.23 -17.43 -2.90
CA ALA A 282 -1.88 -17.37 -4.21
C ALA A 282 -2.31 -18.74 -4.74
N ALA A 283 -1.82 -19.83 -4.12
CA ALA A 283 -2.18 -21.17 -4.54
C ALA A 283 -3.58 -21.56 -4.06
N ASN A 284 -4.28 -22.35 -4.88
CA ASN A 284 -5.58 -22.97 -4.55
C ASN A 284 -6.66 -21.98 -4.12
N LEU A 285 -6.64 -20.74 -4.61
CA LEU A 285 -7.71 -19.78 -4.39
C LEU A 285 -9.04 -20.31 -4.96
N SER A 286 -10.08 -20.27 -4.13
CA SER A 286 -11.39 -20.87 -4.48
C SER A 286 -12.50 -19.83 -4.42
N LYS A 287 -13.30 -19.75 -5.50
CA LYS A 287 -14.54 -18.96 -5.51
C LYS A 287 -15.61 -19.49 -4.55
N ASP A 288 -15.44 -20.72 -4.08
CA ASP A 288 -16.36 -21.40 -3.16
C ASP A 288 -15.92 -21.28 -1.68
N ALA A 289 -14.88 -20.51 -1.39
CA ALA A 289 -14.30 -20.40 -0.04
C ALA A 289 -15.27 -19.84 1.01
N LEU A 290 -16.27 -19.08 0.59
CA LEU A 290 -17.31 -18.51 1.47
C LEU A 290 -18.46 -19.48 1.80
N LYS A 291 -18.55 -20.64 1.16
CA LYS A 291 -19.61 -21.61 1.46
C LYS A 291 -19.49 -22.15 2.89
N GLY A 292 -20.52 -21.85 3.71
CA GLY A 292 -20.59 -22.25 5.11
C GLY A 292 -19.69 -21.43 6.04
N ALA A 293 -19.01 -20.39 5.52
CA ALA A 293 -18.26 -19.45 6.35
C ALA A 293 -19.22 -18.60 7.21
N ARG A 294 -18.82 -18.29 8.44
CA ARG A 294 -19.58 -17.43 9.37
C ARG A 294 -18.90 -16.07 9.47
N ILE A 295 -19.57 -15.03 8.95
CA ILE A 295 -19.01 -13.70 8.80
C ILE A 295 -19.78 -12.71 9.68
N GLY A 296 -19.09 -12.05 10.61
CA GLY A 296 -19.67 -10.99 11.43
C GLY A 296 -19.60 -9.62 10.75
N VAL A 297 -20.61 -8.78 10.98
CA VAL A 297 -20.59 -7.39 10.52
C VAL A 297 -20.29 -6.46 11.69
N PHE A 298 -19.09 -5.87 11.70
CA PHE A 298 -18.68 -4.94 12.73
C PHE A 298 -19.27 -3.55 12.45
N ARG A 299 -20.22 -3.11 13.31
CA ARG A 299 -20.91 -1.83 13.21
C ARG A 299 -20.30 -0.72 14.06
N GLY A 300 -19.42 -1.06 15.01
CA GLY A 300 -18.77 -0.14 15.95
C GLY A 300 -17.64 0.71 15.35
N HIS A 301 -17.54 0.83 14.03
CA HIS A 301 -16.62 1.72 13.36
C HIS A 301 -17.12 3.16 13.45
N SER A 302 -16.23 4.09 13.75
CA SER A 302 -16.59 5.49 13.96
C SER A 302 -17.28 6.06 12.72
N GLY A 303 -18.55 6.47 12.85
CA GLY A 303 -19.26 7.27 11.86
C GLY A 303 -19.94 6.55 10.70
N ALA A 304 -19.99 5.21 10.63
CA ALA A 304 -20.63 4.51 9.50
C ALA A 304 -22.12 4.84 9.36
N GLY A 305 -22.87 4.82 10.43
CA GLY A 305 -24.29 5.17 10.42
C GLY A 305 -24.60 6.61 10.00
N ASN A 306 -23.58 7.42 9.71
CA ASN A 306 -23.73 8.80 9.27
C ASN A 306 -23.70 8.95 7.73
N ASP A 307 -23.37 7.90 6.97
CA ASP A 307 -23.41 7.92 5.50
C ASP A 307 -24.21 6.73 4.96
N VAL A 308 -25.48 6.99 4.65
CA VAL A 308 -26.41 5.98 4.12
C VAL A 308 -25.93 5.30 2.83
N ARG A 309 -25.02 5.94 2.08
CA ARG A 309 -24.47 5.38 0.84
C ARG A 309 -23.42 4.30 1.16
N VAL A 310 -22.60 4.53 2.20
CA VAL A 310 -21.67 3.52 2.70
C VAL A 310 -22.43 2.36 3.32
N GLU A 311 -23.52 2.64 4.08
CA GLU A 311 -24.39 1.60 4.63
C GLU A 311 -25.04 0.73 3.53
N GLN A 312 -25.41 1.33 2.39
CA GLN A 312 -25.92 0.57 1.25
C GLN A 312 -24.85 -0.40 0.68
N ILE A 313 -23.60 0.06 0.56
CA ILE A 313 -22.49 -0.80 0.09
C ILE A 313 -22.26 -1.97 1.08
N VAL A 314 -22.38 -1.73 2.39
CA VAL A 314 -22.32 -2.80 3.40
C VAL A 314 -23.47 -3.79 3.22
N ALA A 315 -24.69 -3.30 3.00
CA ALA A 315 -25.87 -4.14 2.77
C ALA A 315 -25.73 -4.98 1.48
N ASP A 316 -25.21 -4.39 0.40
CA ASP A 316 -24.94 -5.10 -0.85
C ASP A 316 -23.83 -6.16 -0.65
N THR A 317 -22.83 -5.87 0.20
CA THR A 317 -21.79 -6.83 0.58
C THR A 317 -22.38 -8.01 1.34
N ILE A 318 -23.26 -7.77 2.31
CA ILE A 318 -23.95 -8.82 3.06
C ILE A 318 -24.73 -9.71 2.09
N ALA A 319 -25.55 -9.13 1.21
CA ALA A 319 -26.30 -9.88 0.22
C ALA A 319 -25.42 -10.74 -0.70
N THR A 320 -24.24 -10.21 -1.08
CA THR A 320 -23.26 -10.96 -1.88
C THR A 320 -22.67 -12.13 -1.08
N LEU A 321 -22.25 -11.92 0.17
CA LEU A 321 -21.74 -12.99 1.04
C LEU A 321 -22.75 -14.11 1.21
N GLU A 322 -24.03 -13.79 1.49
CA GLU A 322 -25.11 -14.76 1.61
C GLU A 322 -25.33 -15.52 0.30
N SER A 323 -25.28 -14.83 -0.85
CA SER A 323 -25.40 -15.46 -2.18
C SER A 323 -24.27 -16.44 -2.48
N LEU A 324 -23.09 -16.21 -1.90
CA LEU A 324 -21.92 -17.09 -1.99
C LEU A 324 -21.93 -18.20 -0.93
N GLY A 325 -22.97 -18.27 -0.11
CA GLY A 325 -23.21 -19.33 0.86
C GLY A 325 -22.62 -19.10 2.24
N ALA A 326 -22.24 -17.87 2.58
CA ALA A 326 -21.86 -17.51 3.94
C ALA A 326 -23.10 -17.30 4.83
N GLU A 327 -22.96 -17.59 6.13
CA GLU A 327 -23.89 -17.15 7.16
C GLU A 327 -23.39 -15.80 7.72
N VAL A 328 -24.27 -14.78 7.69
CA VAL A 328 -23.89 -13.45 8.14
C VAL A 328 -24.55 -13.12 9.48
N ILE A 329 -23.76 -12.68 10.43
CA ILE A 329 -24.17 -12.24 11.78
C ILE A 329 -24.03 -10.72 11.86
N ASP A 330 -25.15 -10.00 11.97
CA ASP A 330 -25.23 -8.54 11.98
C ASP A 330 -26.22 -8.03 13.04
N PRO A 331 -25.84 -7.16 13.95
CA PRO A 331 -24.49 -6.60 14.16
C PRO A 331 -23.59 -7.46 15.06
N VAL A 332 -22.27 -7.25 14.95
CA VAL A 332 -21.28 -7.68 15.94
C VAL A 332 -20.68 -6.45 16.60
N GLU A 333 -20.80 -6.39 17.91
CA GLU A 333 -20.27 -5.27 18.70
C GLU A 333 -18.96 -5.67 19.40
N ILE A 334 -18.01 -4.73 19.42
CA ILE A 334 -16.72 -4.87 20.09
C ILE A 334 -16.49 -3.63 20.94
N ASP A 335 -16.29 -3.85 22.23
CA ASP A 335 -15.88 -2.78 23.13
C ASP A 335 -14.40 -2.42 22.87
N LYS A 336 -14.16 -1.15 22.59
CA LYS A 336 -12.84 -0.58 22.30
C LYS A 336 -12.54 0.67 23.12
N GLU A 337 -13.26 0.86 24.25
CA GLU A 337 -13.04 2.00 25.12
C GLU A 337 -11.59 2.05 25.64
N GLY A 338 -10.95 3.21 25.50
CA GLY A 338 -9.56 3.43 25.90
C GLY A 338 -8.49 2.86 24.95
N MET A 339 -8.85 2.02 23.96
CA MET A 339 -7.89 1.42 23.04
C MET A 339 -7.07 2.46 22.26
N GLY A 340 -7.74 3.48 21.73
CA GLY A 340 -7.09 4.52 20.90
C GLY A 340 -6.11 5.40 21.68
N ASP A 341 -6.45 5.76 22.92
CA ASP A 341 -5.57 6.58 23.78
C ASP A 341 -4.35 5.77 24.23
N ALA A 342 -4.56 4.53 24.64
CA ALA A 342 -3.46 3.62 24.97
C ALA A 342 -2.51 3.40 23.79
N SER A 343 -3.05 3.09 22.60
CA SER A 343 -2.24 2.94 21.38
C SER A 343 -1.47 4.22 21.04
N ARG A 344 -2.07 5.40 21.14
CA ARG A 344 -1.40 6.68 20.88
C ARG A 344 -0.20 6.90 21.80
N THR A 345 -0.34 6.57 23.08
CA THR A 345 0.78 6.61 24.05
C THR A 345 1.91 5.68 23.61
N VAL A 346 1.60 4.43 23.26
CA VAL A 346 2.57 3.46 22.75
C VAL A 346 3.32 4.02 21.54
N LEU A 347 2.58 4.53 20.53
CA LEU A 347 3.18 5.06 19.31
C LEU A 347 4.18 6.20 19.57
N TYR A 348 3.92 7.10 20.51
CA TYR A 348 4.86 8.18 20.82
C TYR A 348 6.16 7.67 21.47
N TYR A 349 6.06 6.71 22.39
CA TYR A 349 7.25 6.11 23.01
C TYR A 349 8.10 5.32 22.01
N GLU A 350 7.44 4.46 21.23
CA GLU A 350 8.11 3.58 20.27
C GLU A 350 8.70 4.41 19.11
N PHE A 351 7.99 5.44 18.61
CA PHE A 351 8.50 6.27 17.53
C PHE A 351 9.84 6.91 17.86
N LYS A 352 10.01 7.47 19.08
CA LYS A 352 11.28 8.00 19.52
C LYS A 352 12.37 6.94 19.57
N ALA A 353 12.07 5.82 20.22
CA ALA A 353 13.05 4.75 20.45
C ALA A 353 13.48 4.09 19.13
N ASP A 354 12.50 3.70 18.30
CA ASP A 354 12.71 2.94 17.08
C ASP A 354 13.35 3.81 15.99
N LEU A 355 12.87 5.06 15.81
CA LEU A 355 13.45 5.96 14.83
C LEU A 355 14.92 6.29 15.17
N ASN A 356 15.24 6.56 16.44
CA ASN A 356 16.63 6.80 16.84
C ASN A 356 17.51 5.57 16.56
N ALA A 357 17.03 4.36 16.86
CA ALA A 357 17.77 3.12 16.56
C ALA A 357 17.99 2.91 15.06
N TYR A 358 16.99 3.20 14.24
CA TYR A 358 17.13 3.15 12.78
C TYR A 358 18.16 4.18 12.28
N LEU A 359 18.04 5.44 12.69
CA LEU A 359 18.94 6.53 12.26
C LEU A 359 20.40 6.25 12.65
N GLU A 360 20.64 5.71 13.85
CA GLU A 360 21.97 5.34 14.32
C GLU A 360 22.60 4.24 13.48
N SER A 361 21.80 3.20 13.13
CA SER A 361 22.30 1.98 12.48
C SER A 361 22.35 2.07 10.95
N SER A 362 21.49 2.87 10.31
CA SER A 362 21.32 2.88 8.85
C SER A 362 22.34 3.74 8.09
N GLY A 363 23.17 4.54 8.79
CA GLY A 363 24.04 5.50 8.14
C GLY A 363 23.32 6.77 7.66
N ALA A 364 22.16 7.07 8.21
CA ALA A 364 21.38 8.27 7.89
C ALA A 364 22.17 9.57 8.12
N PRO A 365 21.84 10.67 7.42
CA PRO A 365 22.55 11.95 7.57
C PRO A 365 22.37 12.58 8.96
N LEU A 366 21.21 12.36 9.58
CA LEU A 366 20.89 12.76 10.95
C LEU A 366 20.75 11.49 11.81
N ARG A 367 21.16 11.58 13.08
CA ARG A 367 21.30 10.40 13.94
C ARG A 367 20.22 10.25 14.99
N THR A 368 19.44 11.31 15.22
CA THR A 368 18.41 11.34 16.26
C THR A 368 17.17 12.10 15.80
N MET A 369 16.03 11.82 16.43
CA MET A 369 14.81 12.59 16.25
C MET A 369 15.00 14.06 16.64
N THR A 370 15.80 14.34 17.69
CA THR A 370 16.16 15.71 18.08
C THR A 370 16.84 16.48 16.94
N GLU A 371 17.76 15.84 16.22
CA GLU A 371 18.43 16.46 15.07
C GLU A 371 17.47 16.69 13.90
N ILE A 372 16.54 15.76 13.65
CA ILE A 372 15.48 15.93 12.63
C ILE A 372 14.58 17.10 12.99
N ILE A 373 14.15 17.21 14.26
CA ILE A 373 13.30 18.32 14.73
C ILE A 373 14.03 19.66 14.53
N ALA A 374 15.31 19.74 14.90
CA ALA A 374 16.12 20.95 14.72
C ALA A 374 16.29 21.32 13.23
N PHE A 375 16.54 20.32 12.37
CA PHE A 375 16.63 20.50 10.92
C PHE A 375 15.31 21.02 10.33
N ASN A 376 14.18 20.46 10.75
CA ASN A 376 12.87 20.92 10.31
C ASN A 376 12.59 22.37 10.73
N ASP A 377 12.95 22.77 11.94
CA ASP A 377 12.80 24.15 12.43
C ASP A 377 13.68 25.13 11.65
N GLU A 378 14.94 24.77 11.37
CA GLU A 378 15.86 25.59 10.56
C GLU A 378 15.34 25.78 9.13
N HIS A 379 14.67 24.79 8.57
CA HIS A 379 14.17 24.80 7.18
C HIS A 379 12.63 24.91 7.11
N ALA A 380 11.98 25.44 8.13
CA ALA A 380 10.53 25.46 8.31
C ALA A 380 9.75 25.98 7.08
N GLY A 381 10.27 27.00 6.41
CA GLY A 381 9.62 27.58 5.22
C GLY A 381 9.46 26.59 4.05
N THR A 382 10.34 25.60 3.95
CA THR A 382 10.30 24.57 2.91
C THR A 382 9.68 23.27 3.41
N LEU A 383 10.02 22.86 4.63
CA LEU A 383 9.61 21.56 5.19
C LEU A 383 8.25 21.60 5.86
N MET A 384 7.84 22.74 6.38
CA MET A 384 6.59 22.92 7.12
C MET A 384 5.70 24.02 6.54
N PRO A 385 5.50 24.09 5.19
CA PRO A 385 4.72 25.17 4.59
C PRO A 385 3.22 25.10 4.95
N PHE A 386 2.73 23.93 5.36
CA PHE A 386 1.31 23.67 5.62
C PHE A 386 1.03 23.24 7.06
N PHE A 387 1.90 22.43 7.66
CA PHE A 387 1.71 21.87 9.01
C PHE A 387 3.06 21.66 9.69
N GLY A 388 3.04 21.64 11.03
CA GLY A 388 4.24 21.54 11.86
C GLY A 388 4.74 20.11 12.12
N GLN A 389 5.27 19.88 13.33
CA GLN A 389 5.86 18.60 13.74
C GLN A 389 5.45 18.19 15.16
N GLU A 390 4.18 18.40 15.51
CA GLU A 390 3.65 18.27 16.86
C GLU A 390 3.76 16.84 17.39
N ARG A 391 3.62 15.82 16.51
CA ARG A 391 3.79 14.42 16.89
C ARG A 391 5.24 14.07 17.20
N MET A 392 6.19 14.60 16.43
CA MET A 392 7.62 14.43 16.72
C MET A 392 8.00 15.09 18.05
N LEU A 393 7.52 16.31 18.30
CA LEU A 393 7.74 16.99 19.58
C LEU A 393 7.14 16.20 20.76
N ALA A 394 5.93 15.68 20.60
CA ALA A 394 5.28 14.86 21.63
C ALA A 394 6.01 13.53 21.87
N ALA A 395 6.54 12.90 20.82
CA ALA A 395 7.35 11.69 20.93
C ALA A 395 8.70 11.98 21.58
N GLU A 396 9.39 13.06 21.17
CA GLU A 396 10.70 13.46 21.76
C GLU A 396 10.60 13.73 23.25
N ALA A 397 9.47 14.22 23.74
CA ALA A 397 9.22 14.45 25.15
C ALA A 397 9.03 13.17 25.99
N LYS A 398 8.88 11.99 25.34
CA LYS A 398 8.70 10.72 26.04
C LYS A 398 10.01 10.17 26.61
N GLY A 399 9.90 9.43 27.70
CA GLY A 399 11.01 8.73 28.35
C GLY A 399 11.39 7.40 27.65
N PRO A 400 12.12 6.53 28.35
CA PRO A 400 12.50 5.22 27.81
C PRO A 400 11.32 4.24 27.81
N LEU A 401 11.43 3.14 27.01
CA LEU A 401 10.42 2.07 26.93
C LEU A 401 10.25 1.27 28.24
N THR A 402 11.00 1.61 29.28
CA THR A 402 10.85 1.05 30.66
C THR A 402 9.91 1.85 31.53
N ASP A 403 9.41 3.00 31.06
CA ASP A 403 8.47 3.82 31.82
C ASP A 403 7.15 3.08 32.06
N GLN A 404 6.59 3.21 33.27
CA GLN A 404 5.34 2.55 33.63
C GLN A 404 4.18 3.01 32.74
N GLU A 405 4.12 4.29 32.35
CA GLU A 405 3.14 4.84 31.39
C GLU A 405 3.12 4.03 30.08
N TYR A 406 4.30 3.75 29.53
CA TYR A 406 4.43 2.96 28.31
C TYR A 406 3.98 1.51 28.50
N LEU A 407 4.49 0.85 29.57
CA LEU A 407 4.18 -0.55 29.83
C LEU A 407 2.68 -0.78 30.06
N ASP A 408 2.03 0.11 30.81
CA ASP A 408 0.59 0.06 31.06
C ASP A 408 -0.22 0.31 29.77
N ALA A 409 0.20 1.27 28.96
CA ALA A 409 -0.45 1.59 27.69
C ALA A 409 -0.31 0.44 26.67
N LEU A 410 0.87 -0.17 26.56
CA LEU A 410 1.11 -1.33 25.69
C LEU A 410 0.25 -2.52 26.11
N ALA A 411 0.23 -2.84 27.40
CA ALA A 411 -0.58 -3.92 27.94
C ALA A 411 -2.09 -3.66 27.72
N ALA A 412 -2.55 -2.43 27.94
CA ALA A 412 -3.95 -2.05 27.76
C ALA A 412 -4.37 -2.11 26.29
N SER A 413 -3.60 -1.54 25.36
CA SER A 413 -3.95 -1.49 23.95
C SER A 413 -4.03 -2.91 23.34
N LYS A 414 -3.04 -3.77 23.61
CA LYS A 414 -3.06 -5.18 23.17
C LYS A 414 -4.21 -5.95 23.79
N ARG A 415 -4.40 -5.83 25.10
CA ARG A 415 -5.49 -6.53 25.81
C ARG A 415 -6.86 -6.14 25.22
N ILE A 416 -7.16 -4.85 25.06
CA ILE A 416 -8.47 -4.40 24.58
C ILE A 416 -8.71 -4.87 23.16
N SER A 417 -7.74 -4.71 22.26
CA SER A 417 -7.90 -5.07 20.84
C SER A 417 -7.99 -6.58 20.62
N GLN A 418 -7.08 -7.36 21.23
CA GLN A 418 -7.06 -8.82 21.08
C GLN A 418 -8.24 -9.49 21.78
N MET A 419 -8.54 -9.10 23.03
CA MET A 419 -9.70 -9.66 23.74
C MET A 419 -11.00 -9.30 23.04
N GLY A 420 -11.15 -8.06 22.55
CA GLY A 420 -12.35 -7.64 21.82
C GLY A 420 -12.57 -8.44 20.54
N LEU A 421 -11.52 -8.62 19.73
CA LEU A 421 -11.59 -9.43 18.51
C LEU A 421 -11.83 -10.91 18.81
N ASN A 422 -11.04 -11.52 19.70
CA ASN A 422 -11.17 -12.94 20.04
C ASN A 422 -12.55 -13.24 20.65
N TYR A 423 -13.02 -12.39 21.56
CA TYR A 423 -14.35 -12.53 22.15
C TYR A 423 -15.46 -12.50 21.09
N ALA A 424 -15.39 -11.57 20.13
CA ALA A 424 -16.37 -11.47 19.07
C ALA A 424 -16.34 -12.71 18.14
N LEU A 425 -15.13 -13.14 17.74
CA LEU A 425 -14.94 -14.32 16.90
C LEU A 425 -15.43 -15.61 17.58
N GLU A 426 -15.07 -15.82 18.85
CA GLU A 426 -15.43 -17.01 19.62
C GLU A 426 -16.92 -17.04 20.00
N THR A 427 -17.47 -15.91 20.50
CA THR A 427 -18.86 -15.86 20.99
C THR A 427 -19.88 -16.13 19.90
N HIS A 428 -19.59 -15.68 18.67
CA HIS A 428 -20.47 -15.84 17.53
C HIS A 428 -20.00 -16.95 16.58
N ASP A 429 -18.94 -17.70 16.93
CA ASP A 429 -18.33 -18.75 16.10
C ASP A 429 -18.04 -18.24 14.68
N LEU A 430 -17.29 -17.11 14.59
CA LEU A 430 -17.02 -16.43 13.33
C LEU A 430 -15.67 -16.84 12.75
N ASP A 431 -15.64 -16.94 11.43
CA ASP A 431 -14.41 -17.10 10.66
C ASP A 431 -13.70 -15.76 10.42
N ALA A 432 -14.46 -14.67 10.29
CA ALA A 432 -13.95 -13.32 10.10
C ALA A 432 -15.03 -12.27 10.38
N LEU A 433 -14.58 -11.01 10.45
CA LEU A 433 -15.45 -9.82 10.50
C LEU A 433 -15.33 -9.04 9.18
N ILE A 434 -16.42 -8.38 8.77
CA ILE A 434 -16.37 -7.34 7.73
C ILE A 434 -16.73 -5.98 8.31
N ALA A 435 -16.17 -4.94 7.71
CA ALA A 435 -16.53 -3.53 7.96
C ALA A 435 -16.13 -2.66 6.77
N PRO A 436 -16.75 -1.48 6.55
CA PRO A 436 -16.21 -0.54 5.57
C PRO A 436 -14.80 -0.12 6.00
N THR A 437 -13.86 -0.21 5.07
CA THR A 437 -12.46 0.13 5.35
C THR A 437 -12.31 1.59 5.68
N ARG A 438 -12.90 2.43 4.80
CA ARG A 438 -12.89 3.89 4.91
C ARG A 438 -14.13 4.46 4.23
N GLY A 439 -14.52 5.69 4.61
CA GLY A 439 -15.48 6.48 3.84
C GLY A 439 -14.89 6.98 2.51
N PRO A 440 -15.68 7.67 1.67
CA PRO A 440 -15.22 8.18 0.38
C PRO A 440 -14.05 9.14 0.54
N ALA A 441 -13.17 9.17 -0.47
CA ALA A 441 -12.03 10.08 -0.52
C ALA A 441 -12.49 11.53 -0.29
N TRP A 442 -11.90 12.20 0.71
CA TRP A 442 -12.18 13.61 1.05
C TRP A 442 -11.38 14.57 0.18
N MET A 443 -11.66 15.85 0.25
CA MET A 443 -10.88 16.88 -0.46
C MET A 443 -9.50 17.05 0.23
N THR A 444 -8.46 17.15 -0.54
CA THR A 444 -7.14 17.54 -0.02
C THR A 444 -7.21 18.98 0.48
N ASP A 445 -6.88 19.19 1.75
CA ASP A 445 -6.86 20.48 2.42
C ASP A 445 -5.55 20.64 3.19
N ASN A 446 -4.64 21.43 2.66
CA ASN A 446 -3.36 21.71 3.30
C ASN A 446 -3.43 22.76 4.40
N VAL A 447 -4.60 23.37 4.64
CA VAL A 447 -4.81 24.34 5.72
C VAL A 447 -5.38 23.68 6.97
N SER A 448 -6.35 22.78 6.75
CA SER A 448 -7.11 22.17 7.85
C SER A 448 -6.79 20.68 8.06
N GLY A 449 -5.92 20.09 7.22
CA GLY A 449 -5.54 18.69 7.30
C GLY A 449 -6.59 17.72 6.77
N ASP A 450 -6.57 16.47 7.26
CA ASP A 450 -7.44 15.40 6.79
C ASP A 450 -8.85 15.44 7.39
N HIS A 451 -9.78 16.07 6.70
CA HIS A 451 -11.21 16.10 7.07
C HIS A 451 -12.00 14.98 6.39
N SER A 452 -11.84 13.75 6.88
CA SER A 452 -12.59 12.60 6.40
C SER A 452 -13.95 12.43 7.09
N SER A 453 -14.80 11.53 6.56
CA SER A 453 -16.10 11.21 7.16
C SER A 453 -16.02 10.55 8.56
N GLY A 454 -14.82 10.25 9.05
CA GLY A 454 -14.63 9.53 10.32
C GLY A 454 -14.79 8.00 10.24
N ILE A 455 -15.33 7.46 9.14
CA ILE A 455 -15.46 6.01 8.93
C ILE A 455 -14.08 5.39 8.81
N SER A 456 -13.74 4.42 9.68
CA SER A 456 -12.48 3.66 9.66
C SER A 456 -12.60 2.39 10.49
N SER A 457 -12.14 1.26 9.96
CA SER A 457 -12.13 -0.03 10.66
C SER A 457 -10.73 -0.58 10.93
N SER A 458 -9.66 0.14 10.59
CA SER A 458 -8.28 -0.38 10.65
C SER A 458 -7.75 -0.67 12.05
N SER A 459 -8.19 0.11 13.06
CA SER A 459 -7.54 0.11 14.38
C SER A 459 -7.58 -1.24 15.11
N LEU A 460 -8.65 -2.02 14.94
CA LEU A 460 -8.75 -3.34 15.59
C LEU A 460 -7.62 -4.27 15.12
N ALA A 461 -7.45 -4.43 13.82
CA ALA A 461 -6.42 -5.28 13.23
C ALA A 461 -5.01 -4.70 13.42
N ALA A 462 -4.86 -3.37 13.36
CA ALA A 462 -3.57 -2.71 13.54
C ALA A 462 -3.03 -2.90 14.95
N ILE A 463 -3.83 -2.60 15.98
CA ILE A 463 -3.40 -2.62 17.39
C ILE A 463 -3.28 -4.04 17.93
N SER A 464 -4.16 -4.97 17.52
CA SER A 464 -4.05 -6.37 17.87
C SER A 464 -2.86 -7.08 17.23
N GLY A 465 -2.38 -6.57 16.09
CA GLY A 465 -1.40 -7.25 15.23
C GLY A 465 -2.03 -8.29 14.28
N TYR A 466 -3.36 -8.41 14.24
CA TYR A 466 -4.06 -9.43 13.46
C TYR A 466 -4.19 -9.03 11.97
N ALA A 467 -4.47 -10.02 11.11
CA ALA A 467 -4.58 -9.80 9.67
C ALA A 467 -5.81 -8.97 9.27
N SER A 468 -5.65 -8.18 8.22
CA SER A 468 -6.77 -7.50 7.55
C SER A 468 -6.49 -7.38 6.05
N ILE A 469 -7.52 -7.55 5.24
CA ILE A 469 -7.47 -7.32 3.78
C ILE A 469 -8.61 -6.39 3.39
N THR A 470 -8.33 -5.40 2.56
CA THR A 470 -9.35 -4.57 1.92
C THR A 470 -9.43 -4.86 0.44
N LEU A 471 -10.64 -4.84 -0.11
CA LEU A 471 -10.88 -4.94 -1.54
C LEU A 471 -12.00 -3.96 -1.95
N PRO A 472 -12.02 -3.51 -3.22
CA PRO A 472 -13.10 -2.65 -3.73
C PRO A 472 -14.46 -3.31 -3.58
N ALA A 473 -15.46 -2.59 -3.05
CA ALA A 473 -16.81 -3.12 -2.82
C ALA A 473 -17.91 -2.30 -3.51
N GLY A 474 -17.55 -1.15 -4.06
CA GLY A 474 -18.47 -0.24 -4.75
C GLY A 474 -17.85 1.14 -4.89
N ASP A 475 -18.68 2.09 -5.24
CA ASP A 475 -18.28 3.49 -5.33
C ASP A 475 -19.41 4.45 -4.90
N ILE A 476 -19.03 5.67 -4.56
CA ILE A 476 -19.94 6.78 -4.34
C ILE A 476 -19.58 7.90 -5.33
N HIS A 477 -20.39 8.07 -6.35
CA HIS A 477 -20.14 9.05 -7.43
C HIS A 477 -18.76 8.87 -8.11
N GLY A 478 -18.37 7.61 -8.35
CA GLY A 478 -17.10 7.25 -8.95
C GLY A 478 -15.90 7.26 -7.99
N LEU A 479 -16.11 7.51 -6.69
CA LEU A 479 -15.08 7.42 -5.67
C LEU A 479 -15.14 6.03 -5.01
N PRO A 480 -14.08 5.22 -5.10
CA PRO A 480 -14.09 3.86 -4.58
C PRO A 480 -14.33 3.77 -3.07
N ILE A 481 -15.02 2.74 -2.67
CA ILE A 481 -15.22 2.31 -1.28
C ILE A 481 -14.74 0.87 -1.16
N GLY A 482 -13.89 0.61 -0.17
CA GLY A 482 -13.42 -0.74 0.15
C GLY A 482 -14.13 -1.33 1.35
N ILE A 483 -14.26 -2.67 1.36
CA ILE A 483 -14.63 -3.46 2.53
C ILE A 483 -13.37 -4.13 3.08
N SER A 484 -13.15 -4.05 4.38
CA SER A 484 -12.14 -4.83 5.10
C SER A 484 -12.72 -6.15 5.58
N ILE A 485 -11.94 -7.22 5.41
CA ILE A 485 -12.15 -8.51 6.07
C ILE A 485 -11.06 -8.62 7.14
N ILE A 486 -11.45 -8.82 8.40
CA ILE A 486 -10.58 -8.81 9.57
C ILE A 486 -10.67 -10.19 10.24
N GLY A 487 -9.56 -10.80 10.57
CA GLY A 487 -9.52 -12.13 11.18
C GLY A 487 -8.70 -12.21 12.44
N ALA A 488 -8.49 -13.44 12.88
CA ALA A 488 -7.61 -13.78 14.01
C ALA A 488 -6.13 -13.64 13.64
N GLU A 489 -5.26 -13.83 14.61
CA GLU A 489 -3.81 -13.89 14.40
C GLU A 489 -3.45 -15.00 13.39
N PHE A 490 -2.61 -14.70 12.43
CA PHE A 490 -2.16 -15.60 11.35
C PHE A 490 -3.30 -16.26 10.53
N SER A 491 -4.46 -15.59 10.45
CA SER A 491 -5.56 -16.02 9.58
C SER A 491 -5.42 -15.54 8.12
N ASP A 492 -4.30 -14.96 7.75
CA ASP A 492 -4.03 -14.32 6.45
C ASP A 492 -4.50 -15.15 5.26
N ALA A 493 -4.16 -16.45 5.24
CA ALA A 493 -4.56 -17.35 4.15
C ALA A 493 -6.09 -17.49 4.04
N LYS A 494 -6.81 -17.59 5.17
CA LYS A 494 -8.27 -17.66 5.21
C LYS A 494 -8.90 -16.37 4.68
N LEU A 495 -8.38 -15.20 5.12
CA LEU A 495 -8.90 -13.91 4.68
C LEU A 495 -8.70 -13.69 3.18
N ILE A 496 -7.54 -14.11 2.64
CA ILE A 496 -7.26 -14.04 1.20
C ILE A 496 -8.24 -14.94 0.42
N GLN A 497 -8.54 -16.14 0.90
CA GLN A 497 -9.54 -17.02 0.29
C GLN A 497 -10.93 -16.37 0.26
N PHE A 498 -11.36 -15.75 1.35
CA PHE A 498 -12.65 -15.05 1.44
C PHE A 498 -12.70 -13.83 0.53
N ALA A 499 -11.62 -13.02 0.53
CA ALA A 499 -11.51 -11.87 -0.35
C ALA A 499 -11.54 -12.27 -1.83
N TYR A 500 -10.85 -13.36 -2.19
CA TYR A 500 -10.89 -13.88 -3.56
C TYR A 500 -12.29 -14.37 -3.95
N ALA A 501 -12.97 -15.12 -3.08
CA ALA A 501 -14.33 -15.57 -3.36
C ALA A 501 -15.30 -14.39 -3.53
N LEU A 502 -15.16 -13.34 -2.69
CA LEU A 502 -15.97 -12.14 -2.78
C LEU A 502 -15.68 -11.35 -4.07
N GLU A 503 -14.41 -11.21 -4.46
CA GLU A 503 -13.99 -10.60 -5.73
C GLU A 503 -14.58 -11.33 -6.93
N GLN A 504 -14.54 -12.68 -6.95
CA GLN A 504 -15.12 -13.50 -8.01
C GLN A 504 -16.66 -13.47 -8.00
N GLY A 505 -17.26 -13.13 -6.86
CA GLY A 505 -18.72 -12.96 -6.68
C GLY A 505 -19.30 -11.69 -7.30
N GLY A 506 -18.48 -10.84 -7.90
CA GLY A 506 -18.94 -9.67 -8.63
C GLY A 506 -18.28 -8.34 -8.22
N TYR A 507 -17.43 -8.34 -7.21
CA TYR A 507 -16.69 -7.15 -6.80
C TYR A 507 -15.52 -6.91 -7.74
N LYS A 508 -15.75 -6.12 -8.79
CA LYS A 508 -14.71 -5.73 -9.74
C LYS A 508 -14.30 -4.28 -9.53
N ARG A 509 -13.00 -4.10 -9.44
CA ARG A 509 -12.37 -2.80 -9.53
C ARG A 509 -12.86 -2.06 -10.79
N GLN A 510 -13.15 -0.77 -10.67
CA GLN A 510 -13.33 0.12 -11.80
C GLN A 510 -12.03 0.92 -11.96
N PRO A 511 -11.34 0.86 -13.10
CA PRO A 511 -10.12 1.66 -13.28
C PRO A 511 -10.45 3.16 -13.32
N PRO A 512 -9.53 4.04 -12.88
CA PRO A 512 -9.71 5.47 -13.02
C PRO A 512 -9.69 5.88 -14.49
N LEU A 513 -10.45 6.92 -14.84
CA LEU A 513 -10.45 7.49 -16.20
C LEU A 513 -9.22 8.38 -16.35
N LEU A 514 -8.13 7.81 -16.82
CA LEU A 514 -6.87 8.51 -17.12
C LEU A 514 -6.65 8.56 -18.62
N PRO A 515 -5.95 9.62 -19.13
CA PRO A 515 -5.68 9.76 -20.56
C PRO A 515 -4.78 8.66 -21.11
#